data_11e325c10579aa6a092d86127892402a
#
_entry.id   11e325c10579aa6a092d86127892402a
#
_cell.length_a   1.000
_cell.length_b   1.000
_cell.length_c   1.000
_cell.angle_alpha   90.00
_cell.angle_beta   90.00
_cell.angle_gamma   90.00
#
_symmetry.space_group_name_H-M   'P 1'
#
loop_
_entity.id
_entity.type
_entity.pdbx_description
1 polymer ?
#
loop_
_entity_poly.entity_id
_entity_poly.type
_entity_poly.pdbx_seq_one_letter_code
_entity_poly.pdbx_strand_id
1 'polypeptide(L)'
;MPVYRFGPFRLDTERYRLTRGDAEVQTSPRQLDLLACLAAEPSRLITRDELFDRLWAGVAVTDNALTQLVSELRQTLGDSSGEPRYVQTVARRGYRFIAPVERIESPAVAAASNPALAGRAAPQTSNLDALRAVSDGRLQLEALDGSQIDAAIRNFTHAITLDPAFAAGYIGLANAHFWQYEQSRSSFRPDAGLLALAINEARQGLALAPDFAEAHATLSYLLSSADRGDEAVAAARQAVALQPQNWGHHFRLGHAAWGQERLDALARCLQLYPQFPFAYFQMAMVHVARQALDVACRLLEEGIALQARLGASRSRFPANGLHWMCGSVLLARGDTAGALAAFDGERDDAGTLYAREFAIAALNGRGWALLEDGNLTDAETAFRRSLVASTEQVRPHLGIARVARRRGDAATADGALAEARRSIERVRQGGRTVEASLMSAAERLATGESEDAVAQLESLLLRSDHGAAGWVVPIEPLFRPLAGSARFDGVLRRLAERAA
;
A
#
# COMPACT_ATOMS: atom_id res chain seq x y z
N MET A 1 12.76 -4.19 -16.03
CA MET A 1 14.09 -4.49 -15.46
C MET A 1 14.88 -5.34 -16.46
N PRO A 2 16.21 -5.24 -16.55
CA PRO A 2 16.98 -5.94 -17.57
C PRO A 2 16.97 -7.45 -17.34
N VAL A 3 17.00 -8.19 -18.44
CA VAL A 3 17.30 -9.62 -18.47
C VAL A 3 18.76 -9.78 -18.87
N TYR A 4 19.52 -10.55 -18.12
CA TYR A 4 20.93 -10.83 -18.43
C TYR A 4 21.07 -12.27 -18.93
N ARG A 5 21.74 -12.45 -20.07
CA ARG A 5 22.12 -13.75 -20.60
C ARG A 5 23.62 -13.92 -20.50
N PHE A 6 24.07 -15.02 -19.94
CA PHE A 6 25.50 -15.36 -19.85
C PHE A 6 25.67 -16.89 -19.87
N GLY A 7 26.48 -17.37 -20.76
CA GLY A 7 26.61 -18.81 -21.01
C GLY A 7 25.22 -19.45 -21.26
N PRO A 8 24.88 -20.56 -20.60
CA PRO A 8 23.57 -21.21 -20.73
C PRO A 8 22.49 -20.57 -19.83
N PHE A 9 22.82 -19.55 -19.05
CA PHE A 9 21.94 -18.97 -18.06
C PHE A 9 21.23 -17.72 -18.58
N ARG A 10 19.98 -17.55 -18.10
CA ARG A 10 19.19 -16.34 -18.27
C ARG A 10 18.68 -15.89 -16.91
N LEU A 11 19.15 -14.74 -16.44
CA LEU A 11 18.67 -14.08 -15.24
C LEU A 11 17.61 -13.04 -15.61
N ASP A 12 16.39 -13.28 -15.22
CA ASP A 12 15.28 -12.35 -15.35
C ASP A 12 15.13 -11.60 -14.02
N THR A 13 15.61 -10.36 -13.97
CA THR A 13 15.58 -9.55 -12.75
C THR A 13 14.19 -8.98 -12.45
N GLU A 14 13.27 -9.00 -13.40
CA GLU A 14 11.89 -8.59 -13.22
C GLU A 14 11.07 -9.72 -12.59
N ARG A 15 11.23 -10.95 -13.13
CA ARG A 15 10.57 -12.15 -12.60
C ARG A 15 11.32 -12.79 -11.46
N TYR A 16 12.50 -12.23 -11.13
CA TYR A 16 13.37 -12.69 -10.06
C TYR A 16 13.69 -14.20 -10.15
N ARG A 17 14.12 -14.61 -11.37
CA ARG A 17 14.30 -16.02 -11.72
C ARG A 17 15.57 -16.23 -12.54
N LEU A 18 16.27 -17.32 -12.22
CA LEU A 18 17.39 -17.82 -13.01
C LEU A 18 16.92 -19.08 -13.76
N THR A 19 17.19 -19.15 -15.07
CA THR A 19 16.96 -20.37 -15.87
C THR A 19 18.25 -20.80 -16.56
N ARG A 20 18.36 -22.12 -16.80
CA ARG A 20 19.41 -22.73 -17.61
C ARG A 20 18.73 -23.42 -18.81
N GLY A 21 18.82 -22.81 -20.00
CA GLY A 21 17.89 -23.16 -21.06
C GLY A 21 16.45 -22.88 -20.63
N ASP A 22 15.57 -23.88 -20.76
CA ASP A 22 14.17 -23.80 -20.34
C ASP A 22 13.92 -24.23 -18.89
N ALA A 23 14.92 -24.78 -18.21
CA ALA A 23 14.79 -25.29 -16.84
C ALA A 23 15.07 -24.18 -15.81
N GLU A 24 14.21 -24.07 -14.80
CA GLU A 24 14.40 -23.15 -13.67
C GLU A 24 15.49 -23.69 -12.74
N VAL A 25 16.42 -22.82 -12.36
CA VAL A 25 17.50 -23.14 -11.43
C VAL A 25 17.10 -22.69 -10.04
N GLN A 26 17.06 -23.61 -9.11
CA GLN A 26 16.78 -23.33 -7.70
C GLN A 26 17.87 -22.41 -7.12
N THR A 27 17.48 -21.24 -6.70
CA THR A 27 18.38 -20.21 -6.16
C THR A 27 17.77 -19.59 -4.92
N SER A 28 18.60 -19.26 -3.95
CA SER A 28 18.13 -18.41 -2.87
C SER A 28 17.98 -16.98 -3.37
N PRO A 29 17.10 -16.21 -2.76
CA PRO A 29 16.93 -14.80 -3.10
C PRO A 29 18.23 -13.99 -3.01
N ARG A 30 19.06 -14.22 -2.00
CA ARG A 30 20.35 -13.54 -1.85
C ARG A 30 21.34 -13.89 -2.98
N GLN A 31 21.28 -15.13 -3.49
CA GLN A 31 22.07 -15.53 -4.65
C GLN A 31 21.64 -14.77 -5.91
N LEU A 32 20.33 -14.54 -6.10
CA LEU A 32 19.82 -13.74 -7.22
C LEU A 32 20.21 -12.27 -7.10
N ASP A 33 20.15 -11.68 -5.90
CA ASP A 33 20.60 -10.30 -5.66
C ASP A 33 22.09 -10.14 -5.97
N LEU A 34 22.92 -11.05 -5.46
CA LEU A 34 24.36 -11.04 -5.73
C LEU A 34 24.64 -11.20 -7.23
N LEU A 35 23.97 -12.16 -7.88
CA LEU A 35 24.13 -12.40 -9.31
C LEU A 35 23.68 -11.19 -10.15
N ALA A 36 22.57 -10.54 -9.78
CA ALA A 36 22.11 -9.33 -10.45
C ALA A 36 23.09 -8.17 -10.28
N CYS A 37 23.64 -7.96 -9.08
CA CYS A 37 24.68 -6.96 -8.85
C CYS A 37 25.92 -7.21 -9.70
N LEU A 38 26.39 -8.46 -9.78
CA LEU A 38 27.59 -8.84 -10.51
C LEU A 38 27.38 -8.77 -12.04
N ALA A 39 26.23 -9.24 -12.54
CA ALA A 39 25.90 -9.26 -13.97
C ALA A 39 25.57 -7.88 -14.54
N ALA A 40 25.14 -6.96 -13.70
CA ALA A 40 24.86 -5.57 -14.12
C ALA A 40 26.13 -4.79 -14.49
N GLU A 41 27.28 -5.14 -13.90
CA GLU A 41 28.56 -4.47 -14.08
C GLU A 41 29.66 -5.51 -14.47
N PRO A 42 29.56 -6.16 -15.64
CA PRO A 42 30.50 -7.20 -16.05
C PRO A 42 31.90 -6.62 -16.17
N SER A 43 32.90 -7.42 -15.80
CA SER A 43 34.33 -7.08 -15.77
C SER A 43 34.75 -6.02 -14.75
N ARG A 44 33.82 -5.33 -14.07
CA ARG A 44 34.14 -4.41 -12.98
C ARG A 44 34.43 -5.20 -11.70
N LEU A 45 35.44 -4.77 -10.96
CA LEU A 45 35.66 -5.22 -9.60
C LEU A 45 34.65 -4.51 -8.66
N ILE A 46 33.76 -5.28 -8.06
CA ILE A 46 32.87 -4.77 -7.00
C ILE A 46 33.51 -5.13 -5.66
N THR A 47 33.74 -4.12 -4.83
CA THR A 47 34.41 -4.32 -3.55
C THR A 47 33.53 -5.06 -2.55
N ARG A 48 34.14 -5.61 -1.49
CA ARG A 48 33.36 -6.28 -0.43
C ARG A 48 32.39 -5.31 0.24
N ASP A 49 32.85 -4.10 0.53
CA ASP A 49 32.03 -3.06 1.17
C ASP A 49 30.85 -2.66 0.28
N GLU A 50 31.07 -2.43 -1.03
CA GLU A 50 29.99 -2.18 -1.99
C GLU A 50 28.97 -3.34 -2.04
N LEU A 51 29.39 -4.59 -1.94
CA LEU A 51 28.49 -5.75 -1.91
C LEU A 51 27.75 -5.83 -0.58
N PHE A 52 28.40 -5.53 0.53
CA PHE A 52 27.73 -5.46 1.82
C PHE A 52 26.65 -4.38 1.84
N ASP A 53 26.98 -3.17 1.37
CA ASP A 53 26.04 -2.06 1.31
C ASP A 53 24.82 -2.38 0.41
N ARG A 54 25.05 -3.03 -0.74
CA ARG A 54 23.99 -3.40 -1.70
C ARG A 54 23.12 -4.57 -1.26
N LEU A 55 23.70 -5.56 -0.59
CA LEU A 55 23.02 -6.81 -0.25
C LEU A 55 22.49 -6.84 1.19
N TRP A 56 23.09 -6.08 2.10
CA TRP A 56 22.73 -6.09 3.52
C TRP A 56 22.64 -4.67 4.11
N ALA A 57 22.17 -3.70 3.36
CA ALA A 57 22.00 -2.33 3.84
C ALA A 57 21.34 -2.29 5.22
N GLY A 58 22.05 -1.77 6.24
CA GLY A 58 21.54 -1.63 7.60
C GLY A 58 21.47 -2.90 8.45
N VAL A 59 21.99 -4.04 7.98
CA VAL A 59 22.04 -5.31 8.75
C VAL A 59 23.48 -5.64 9.08
N ALA A 60 23.79 -5.81 10.37
CA ALA A 60 25.11 -6.29 10.82
C ALA A 60 25.28 -7.76 10.44
N VAL A 61 26.15 -8.04 9.47
CA VAL A 61 26.52 -9.39 9.04
C VAL A 61 28.03 -9.60 9.14
N THR A 62 28.45 -10.85 9.34
CA THR A 62 29.87 -11.19 9.41
C THR A 62 30.50 -11.29 8.01
N ASP A 63 31.79 -11.03 7.90
CA ASP A 63 32.58 -11.19 6.67
C ASP A 63 32.42 -12.57 5.99
N ASN A 64 32.11 -13.58 6.78
CA ASN A 64 31.86 -14.95 6.29
C ASN A 64 30.57 -15.06 5.48
N ALA A 65 29.55 -14.24 5.73
CA ALA A 65 28.25 -14.31 5.05
C ALA A 65 28.38 -14.07 3.54
N LEU A 66 29.16 -13.06 3.12
CA LEU A 66 29.40 -12.79 1.70
C LEU A 66 30.23 -13.91 1.06
N THR A 67 31.23 -14.43 1.76
CA THR A 67 32.08 -15.52 1.25
C THR A 67 31.27 -16.81 1.05
N GLN A 68 30.38 -17.11 1.98
CA GLN A 68 29.47 -18.24 1.88
C GLN A 68 28.48 -18.06 0.72
N LEU A 69 27.87 -16.88 0.60
CA LEU A 69 26.93 -16.56 -0.45
C LEU A 69 27.56 -16.70 -1.86
N VAL A 70 28.79 -16.24 -2.03
CA VAL A 70 29.54 -16.42 -3.28
C VAL A 70 29.86 -17.90 -3.54
N SER A 71 30.18 -18.66 -2.51
CA SER A 71 30.43 -20.10 -2.63
C SER A 71 29.16 -20.84 -3.09
N GLU A 72 28.04 -20.55 -2.48
CA GLU A 72 26.73 -21.10 -2.84
C GLU A 72 26.32 -20.70 -4.27
N LEU A 73 26.52 -19.43 -4.66
CA LEU A 73 26.25 -18.97 -6.03
C LEU A 73 27.11 -19.73 -7.04
N ARG A 74 28.39 -19.93 -6.77
CA ARG A 74 29.27 -20.73 -7.63
C ARG A 74 28.76 -22.16 -7.78
N GLN A 75 28.38 -22.78 -6.70
CA GLN A 75 27.82 -24.13 -6.72
C GLN A 75 26.58 -24.19 -7.60
N THR A 76 25.69 -23.21 -7.50
CA THR A 76 24.47 -23.09 -8.31
C THR A 76 24.77 -22.91 -9.80
N LEU A 77 25.80 -22.13 -10.14
CA LEU A 77 26.23 -21.90 -11.52
C LEU A 77 27.12 -23.01 -12.09
N GLY A 78 27.56 -23.98 -11.28
CA GLY A 78 28.57 -24.95 -11.66
C GLY A 78 29.94 -24.31 -11.91
N ASP A 79 30.28 -23.29 -11.13
CA ASP A 79 31.53 -22.52 -11.21
C ASP A 79 32.51 -22.97 -10.14
N SER A 80 33.81 -22.80 -10.38
CA SER A 80 34.90 -23.19 -9.48
C SER A 80 35.72 -21.96 -9.08
N SER A 81 36.19 -21.94 -7.82
CA SER A 81 37.10 -20.89 -7.37
C SER A 81 38.53 -21.03 -7.93
N GLY A 82 38.93 -22.22 -8.35
CA GLY A 82 40.26 -22.48 -8.94
C GLY A 82 40.34 -22.12 -10.43
N GLU A 83 39.24 -22.37 -11.17
CA GLU A 83 39.07 -22.02 -12.58
C GLU A 83 37.73 -21.32 -12.78
N PRO A 84 37.63 -20.05 -12.39
CA PRO A 84 36.36 -19.34 -12.42
C PRO A 84 35.90 -19.07 -13.86
N ARG A 85 34.63 -19.43 -14.16
CA ARG A 85 33.97 -19.16 -15.44
C ARG A 85 33.05 -17.94 -15.36
N TYR A 86 32.48 -17.69 -14.20
CA TYR A 86 31.47 -16.62 -13.99
C TYR A 86 31.95 -15.63 -12.93
N VAL A 87 32.33 -16.09 -11.73
CA VAL A 87 32.65 -15.20 -10.61
C VAL A 87 34.10 -15.37 -10.19
N GLN A 88 34.93 -14.39 -10.50
CA GLN A 88 36.34 -14.31 -10.09
C GLN A 88 36.47 -13.65 -8.72
N THR A 89 37.22 -14.26 -7.80
CA THR A 89 37.64 -13.63 -6.55
C THR A 89 38.91 -12.80 -6.79
N VAL A 90 38.88 -11.53 -6.39
CA VAL A 90 40.09 -10.69 -6.31
C VAL A 90 40.48 -10.62 -4.84
N ALA A 91 41.54 -11.32 -4.47
CA ALA A 91 41.93 -11.49 -3.08
C ALA A 91 41.96 -10.16 -2.31
N ARG A 92 41.33 -10.15 -1.14
CA ARG A 92 41.22 -8.99 -0.22
C ARG A 92 40.51 -7.75 -0.78
N ARG A 93 39.99 -7.78 -2.02
CA ARG A 93 39.35 -6.61 -2.64
C ARG A 93 37.87 -6.82 -2.92
N GLY A 94 37.46 -7.99 -3.44
CA GLY A 94 36.05 -8.22 -3.79
C GLY A 94 35.88 -9.29 -4.88
N TYR A 95 34.83 -9.11 -5.68
CA TYR A 95 34.45 -10.07 -6.71
C TYR A 95 34.20 -9.37 -8.04
N ARG A 96 34.35 -10.13 -9.13
CA ARG A 96 34.16 -9.65 -10.51
C ARG A 96 33.39 -10.69 -11.32
N PHE A 97 32.43 -10.27 -12.11
CA PHE A 97 31.79 -11.14 -13.09
C PHE A 97 32.62 -11.15 -14.37
N ILE A 98 33.10 -12.33 -14.79
CA ILE A 98 34.06 -12.44 -15.90
C ILE A 98 33.45 -13.03 -17.15
N ALA A 99 32.28 -13.67 -17.09
CA ALA A 99 31.60 -14.15 -18.27
C ALA A 99 31.06 -12.99 -19.11
N PRO A 100 31.05 -13.14 -20.46
CA PRO A 100 30.33 -12.20 -21.33
C PRO A 100 28.86 -12.15 -20.93
N VAL A 101 28.33 -10.95 -20.73
CA VAL A 101 26.92 -10.71 -20.37
C VAL A 101 26.26 -9.97 -21.53
N GLU A 102 25.24 -10.59 -22.09
CA GLU A 102 24.32 -9.92 -23.00
C GLU A 102 23.15 -9.37 -22.18
N ARG A 103 22.99 -8.05 -22.18
CA ARG A 103 21.84 -7.38 -21.59
C ARG A 103 20.72 -7.38 -22.61
N ILE A 104 19.70 -8.19 -22.38
CA ILE A 104 18.49 -8.23 -23.18
C ILE A 104 17.50 -7.27 -22.54
N GLU A 105 17.16 -6.21 -23.23
CA GLU A 105 16.03 -5.39 -22.82
C GLU A 105 14.76 -6.22 -23.03
N SER A 106 13.93 -6.29 -21.97
CA SER A 106 12.68 -7.06 -22.04
C SER A 106 11.83 -6.57 -23.24
N PRO A 107 11.14 -7.46 -23.97
CA PRO A 107 10.28 -7.06 -25.10
C PRO A 107 9.23 -6.01 -24.73
N ALA A 108 8.93 -5.81 -23.44
CA ALA A 108 8.13 -4.70 -22.95
C ALA A 108 8.77 -3.33 -23.26
N VAL A 109 10.12 -3.24 -23.37
CA VAL A 109 10.82 -2.03 -23.81
C VAL A 109 10.90 -1.97 -25.33
N ALA A 110 11.00 -3.13 -26.02
CA ALA A 110 11.00 -3.19 -27.49
C ALA A 110 9.61 -2.94 -28.11
N ALA A 111 8.50 -3.22 -27.38
CA ALA A 111 7.16 -2.84 -27.80
C ALA A 111 6.91 -1.30 -27.69
N ALA A 112 7.76 -0.58 -26.95
CA ALA A 112 7.80 0.89 -26.97
C ALA A 112 8.38 1.48 -28.27
N SER A 113 8.88 0.63 -29.17
CA SER A 113 9.42 1.03 -30.49
C SER A 113 8.39 0.93 -31.64
N ASN A 114 7.10 0.79 -31.32
CA ASN A 114 6.06 0.98 -32.33
C ASN A 114 5.91 2.48 -32.58
N PRO A 115 6.19 2.99 -33.82
CA PRO A 115 6.11 4.43 -34.10
C PRO A 115 4.72 5.04 -33.84
N ALA A 116 3.66 4.23 -33.77
CA ALA A 116 2.32 4.68 -33.37
C ALA A 116 2.15 4.82 -31.84
N LEU A 117 3.06 4.24 -31.02
CA LEU A 117 3.10 4.35 -29.57
C LEU A 117 4.32 5.15 -29.07
N ALA A 118 5.26 5.49 -29.96
CA ALA A 118 6.46 6.28 -29.68
C ALA A 118 6.19 7.77 -29.43
N GLY A 119 4.92 8.16 -29.33
CA GLY A 119 4.51 9.56 -29.33
C GLY A 119 4.49 10.29 -28.00
N ARG A 120 4.85 9.64 -26.85
CA ARG A 120 4.64 10.34 -25.57
C ARG A 120 5.68 9.93 -24.52
N ALA A 121 6.93 10.31 -24.79
CA ALA A 121 7.98 10.23 -23.80
C ALA A 121 7.64 11.13 -22.58
N ALA A 122 8.09 10.72 -21.37
CA ALA A 122 8.07 11.61 -20.21
C ALA A 122 8.69 12.96 -20.59
N PRO A 123 8.18 14.10 -20.05
CA PRO A 123 8.72 15.41 -20.36
C PRO A 123 10.23 15.41 -20.12
N GLN A 124 10.98 15.79 -21.14
CA GLN A 124 12.42 15.79 -21.10
C GLN A 124 12.93 17.21 -20.88
N THR A 125 14.00 17.33 -20.14
CA THR A 125 14.77 18.56 -20.00
C THR A 125 16.13 18.37 -20.66
N SER A 126 16.67 19.40 -21.27
CA SER A 126 18.06 19.44 -21.71
C SER A 126 19.03 19.76 -20.57
N ASN A 127 18.50 20.19 -19.41
CA ASN A 127 19.29 20.51 -18.23
C ASN A 127 19.57 19.23 -17.42
N LEU A 128 20.80 18.73 -17.51
CA LEU A 128 21.22 17.49 -16.83
C LEU A 128 21.16 17.60 -15.30
N ASP A 129 21.39 18.78 -14.74
CA ASP A 129 21.35 18.97 -13.30
C ASP A 129 19.89 18.97 -12.80
N ALA A 130 18.95 19.51 -13.57
CA ALA A 130 17.52 19.37 -13.29
C ALA A 130 17.07 17.90 -13.34
N LEU A 131 17.55 17.14 -14.32
CA LEU A 131 17.25 15.70 -14.44
C LEU A 131 17.81 14.92 -13.24
N ARG A 132 19.06 15.20 -12.82
CA ARG A 132 19.67 14.59 -11.63
C ARG A 132 18.86 14.90 -10.37
N ALA A 133 18.51 16.16 -10.17
CA ALA A 133 17.72 16.58 -9.01
C ALA A 133 16.36 15.86 -8.93
N VAL A 134 15.65 15.68 -10.06
CA VAL A 134 14.41 14.88 -10.08
C VAL A 134 14.68 13.41 -9.75
N SER A 135 15.77 12.84 -10.28
CA SER A 135 16.12 11.44 -10.01
C SER A 135 16.45 11.22 -8.53
N ASP A 136 17.22 12.12 -7.92
CA ASP A 136 17.58 12.06 -6.49
C ASP A 136 16.35 12.22 -5.60
N GLY A 137 15.45 13.16 -5.92
CA GLY A 137 14.20 13.34 -5.21
C GLY A 137 13.29 12.11 -5.30
N ARG A 138 13.22 11.44 -6.45
CA ARG A 138 12.48 10.18 -6.62
C ARG A 138 13.05 9.06 -5.76
N LEU A 139 14.37 8.88 -5.76
CA LEU A 139 15.04 7.88 -4.92
C LEU A 139 14.75 8.09 -3.43
N GLN A 140 14.71 9.34 -2.98
CA GLN A 140 14.39 9.68 -1.59
C GLN A 140 12.93 9.34 -1.24
N LEU A 141 11.98 9.59 -2.14
CA LEU A 141 10.58 9.18 -1.92
C LEU A 141 10.39 7.66 -2.00
N GLU A 142 11.15 6.97 -2.87
CA GLU A 142 11.11 5.52 -2.99
C GLU A 142 11.64 4.78 -1.76
N ALA A 143 12.48 5.41 -0.96
CA ALA A 143 12.96 4.88 0.30
C ALA A 143 11.85 4.67 1.34
N LEU A 144 10.67 5.27 1.14
CA LEU A 144 9.51 5.26 2.05
C LEU A 144 9.86 5.70 3.49
N ASP A 145 10.95 6.44 3.64
CA ASP A 145 11.43 6.98 4.90
C ASP A 145 10.98 8.44 5.05
N GLY A 146 10.12 8.69 6.04
CA GLY A 146 9.60 10.03 6.32
C GLY A 146 10.68 11.09 6.53
N SER A 147 11.88 10.71 6.99
CA SER A 147 13.00 11.64 7.18
C SER A 147 13.58 12.16 5.86
N GLN A 148 13.31 11.50 4.74
CA GLN A 148 13.84 11.87 3.42
C GLN A 148 12.91 12.83 2.64
N ILE A 149 11.69 13.06 3.12
CA ILE A 149 10.69 13.87 2.39
C ILE A 149 11.16 15.31 2.17
N ASP A 150 11.72 15.93 3.20
CA ASP A 150 12.23 17.32 3.08
C ASP A 150 13.41 17.41 2.10
N ALA A 151 14.24 16.39 2.03
CA ALA A 151 15.32 16.32 1.05
C ALA A 151 14.77 16.17 -0.38
N ALA A 152 13.74 15.34 -0.57
CA ALA A 152 13.05 15.20 -1.85
C ALA A 152 12.43 16.53 -2.30
N ILE A 153 11.75 17.27 -1.40
CA ILE A 153 11.18 18.58 -1.68
C ILE A 153 12.27 19.55 -2.15
N ARG A 154 13.42 19.59 -1.47
CA ARG A 154 14.54 20.45 -1.89
C ARG A 154 15.04 20.10 -3.30
N ASN A 155 15.17 18.82 -3.60
CA ASN A 155 15.64 18.37 -4.91
C ASN A 155 14.65 18.71 -6.02
N PHE A 156 13.35 18.49 -5.84
CA PHE A 156 12.34 18.84 -6.83
C PHE A 156 12.22 20.37 -7.01
N THR A 157 12.31 21.14 -5.94
CA THR A 157 12.34 22.61 -5.99
C THR A 157 13.57 23.10 -6.74
N HIS A 158 14.74 22.49 -6.51
CA HIS A 158 15.96 22.80 -7.24
C HIS A 158 15.82 22.50 -8.73
N ALA A 159 15.22 21.35 -9.09
CA ALA A 159 14.97 21.00 -10.48
C ALA A 159 14.08 22.03 -11.18
N ILE A 160 13.00 22.50 -10.55
CA ILE A 160 12.10 23.55 -11.06
C ILE A 160 12.84 24.89 -11.19
N THR A 161 13.76 25.20 -10.27
CA THR A 161 14.59 26.41 -10.34
C THR A 161 15.54 26.38 -11.55
N LEU A 162 16.13 25.20 -11.84
CA LEU A 162 17.05 25.00 -12.97
C LEU A 162 16.32 24.97 -14.31
N ASP A 163 15.11 24.42 -14.36
CA ASP A 163 14.26 24.36 -15.55
C ASP A 163 12.78 24.49 -15.16
N PRO A 164 12.23 25.73 -15.17
CA PRO A 164 10.82 25.95 -14.84
C PRO A 164 9.81 25.31 -15.79
N ALA A 165 10.24 24.84 -16.97
CA ALA A 165 9.39 24.11 -17.91
C ALA A 165 9.43 22.59 -17.72
N PHE A 166 10.24 22.08 -16.80
CA PHE A 166 10.39 20.65 -16.57
C PHE A 166 9.24 20.09 -15.70
N ALA A 167 8.19 19.62 -16.36
CA ALA A 167 6.96 19.11 -15.71
C ALA A 167 7.22 18.03 -14.66
N ALA A 168 8.23 17.16 -14.84
CA ALA A 168 8.55 16.10 -13.88
C ALA A 168 9.00 16.63 -12.51
N GLY A 169 9.57 17.84 -12.43
CA GLY A 169 9.88 18.52 -11.18
C GLY A 169 8.63 18.82 -10.35
N TYR A 170 7.60 19.38 -11.00
CA TYR A 170 6.33 19.70 -10.35
C TYR A 170 5.59 18.43 -9.89
N ILE A 171 5.62 17.35 -10.68
CA ILE A 171 4.99 16.09 -10.30
C ILE A 171 5.74 15.43 -9.13
N GLY A 172 7.06 15.50 -9.12
CA GLY A 172 7.88 15.06 -7.99
C GLY A 172 7.54 15.83 -6.71
N LEU A 173 7.45 17.17 -6.81
CA LEU A 173 7.10 18.05 -5.70
C LEU A 173 5.69 17.77 -5.17
N ALA A 174 4.71 17.59 -6.06
CA ALA A 174 3.34 17.20 -5.71
C ALA A 174 3.30 15.88 -4.93
N ASN A 175 4.05 14.87 -5.38
CA ASN A 175 4.17 13.60 -4.65
C ASN A 175 4.82 13.80 -3.28
N ALA A 176 5.85 14.64 -3.14
CA ALA A 176 6.52 14.88 -1.86
C ALA A 176 5.61 15.60 -0.85
N HIS A 177 4.87 16.64 -1.26
CA HIS A 177 3.89 17.30 -0.39
C HIS A 177 2.71 16.37 -0.06
N PHE A 178 2.32 15.50 -0.97
CA PHE A 178 1.32 14.46 -0.67
C PHE A 178 1.81 13.49 0.42
N TRP A 179 3.08 13.11 0.42
CA TRP A 179 3.65 12.30 1.50
C TRP A 179 3.62 13.03 2.85
N GLN A 180 3.88 14.34 2.89
CA GLN A 180 3.71 15.14 4.12
C GLN A 180 2.25 15.18 4.56
N TYR A 181 1.30 15.33 3.62
CA TYR A 181 -0.13 15.24 3.90
C TYR A 181 -0.49 13.88 4.53
N GLU A 182 -0.03 12.78 3.94
CA GLU A 182 -0.29 11.44 4.44
C GLU A 182 0.31 11.19 5.83
N GLN A 183 1.47 11.77 6.14
CA GLN A 183 2.02 11.75 7.50
C GLN A 183 1.12 12.52 8.49
N SER A 184 0.59 13.67 8.08
CA SER A 184 -0.34 14.45 8.90
C SER A 184 -1.66 13.71 9.11
N ARG A 185 -2.15 13.02 8.09
CA ARG A 185 -3.37 12.20 8.12
C ARG A 185 -3.19 10.98 9.05
N SER A 186 -2.06 10.32 9.00
CA SER A 186 -1.75 9.17 9.87
C SER A 186 -1.62 9.56 11.35
N SER A 187 -1.34 10.84 11.64
CA SER A 187 -1.38 11.40 12.99
C SER A 187 -2.77 11.92 13.37
N PHE A 188 -3.81 11.61 12.59
CA PHE A 188 -5.20 12.03 12.77
C PHE A 188 -5.45 13.55 12.70
N ARG A 189 -4.53 14.32 12.13
CA ARG A 189 -4.63 15.77 11.93
C ARG A 189 -4.24 16.13 10.50
N PRO A 190 -5.08 15.77 9.50
CA PRO A 190 -4.77 16.00 8.11
C PRO A 190 -4.59 17.49 7.80
N ASP A 191 -3.49 17.82 7.17
CA ASP A 191 -3.21 19.17 6.69
C ASP A 191 -3.76 19.37 5.28
N ALA A 192 -4.98 19.88 5.18
CA ALA A 192 -5.63 20.14 3.90
C ALA A 192 -4.86 21.15 3.01
N GLY A 193 -4.03 22.00 3.60
CA GLY A 193 -3.18 22.93 2.85
C GLY A 193 -2.12 22.20 2.02
N LEU A 194 -1.51 21.17 2.58
CA LEU A 194 -0.53 20.32 1.86
C LEU A 194 -1.18 19.60 0.68
N LEU A 195 -2.40 19.07 0.88
CA LEU A 195 -3.13 18.41 -0.20
C LEU A 195 -3.50 19.39 -1.33
N ALA A 196 -3.99 20.58 -0.96
CA ALA A 196 -4.32 21.62 -1.94
C ALA A 196 -3.06 22.08 -2.72
N LEU A 197 -1.93 22.23 -2.03
CA LEU A 197 -0.65 22.58 -2.65
C LEU A 197 -0.22 21.50 -3.65
N ALA A 198 -0.23 20.23 -3.25
CA ALA A 198 0.10 19.10 -4.13
C ALA A 198 -0.79 19.05 -5.38
N ILE A 199 -2.09 19.26 -5.24
CA ILE A 199 -3.03 19.31 -6.38
C ILE A 199 -2.65 20.46 -7.34
N ASN A 200 -2.30 21.63 -6.82
CA ASN A 200 -1.90 22.75 -7.65
C ASN A 200 -0.61 22.48 -8.42
N GLU A 201 0.38 21.90 -7.78
CA GLU A 201 1.65 21.50 -8.40
C GLU A 201 1.44 20.44 -9.49
N ALA A 202 0.62 19.42 -9.23
CA ALA A 202 0.28 18.42 -10.24
C ALA A 202 -0.40 19.07 -11.46
N ARG A 203 -1.27 20.05 -11.27
CA ARG A 203 -1.91 20.81 -12.36
C ARG A 203 -0.92 21.69 -13.13
N GLN A 204 0.07 22.28 -12.45
CA GLN A 204 1.16 23.01 -13.11
C GLN A 204 1.97 22.08 -14.01
N GLY A 205 2.34 20.89 -13.51
CA GLY A 205 3.02 19.87 -14.32
C GLY A 205 2.21 19.45 -15.54
N LEU A 206 0.89 19.27 -15.40
CA LEU A 206 0.00 18.95 -16.52
C LEU A 206 -0.16 20.10 -17.51
N ALA A 207 -0.15 21.35 -17.07
CA ALA A 207 -0.18 22.50 -17.98
C ALA A 207 1.06 22.57 -18.87
N LEU A 208 2.23 22.16 -18.35
CA LEU A 208 3.48 22.07 -19.09
C LEU A 208 3.56 20.84 -20.01
N ALA A 209 2.96 19.72 -19.60
CA ALA A 209 2.99 18.45 -20.33
C ALA A 209 1.62 17.73 -20.23
N PRO A 210 0.62 18.09 -21.06
CA PRO A 210 -0.73 17.52 -20.98
C PRO A 210 -0.81 16.01 -21.24
N ASP A 211 0.18 15.46 -21.94
CA ASP A 211 0.27 14.03 -22.25
C ASP A 211 1.17 13.24 -21.27
N PHE A 212 1.54 13.83 -20.16
CA PHE A 212 2.36 13.16 -19.15
C PHE A 212 1.52 12.22 -18.28
N ALA A 213 1.53 10.92 -18.58
CA ALA A 213 0.71 9.90 -17.93
C ALA A 213 0.90 9.86 -16.41
N GLU A 214 2.15 9.99 -15.91
CA GLU A 214 2.45 10.02 -14.48
C GLU A 214 1.78 11.21 -13.79
N ALA A 215 1.70 12.37 -14.45
CA ALA A 215 1.03 13.55 -13.91
C ALA A 215 -0.48 13.33 -13.72
N HIS A 216 -1.13 12.71 -14.69
CA HIS A 216 -2.53 12.32 -14.57
C HIS A 216 -2.74 11.29 -13.45
N ALA A 217 -1.85 10.29 -13.33
CA ALA A 217 -1.90 9.28 -12.28
C ALA A 217 -1.71 9.90 -10.88
N THR A 218 -0.76 10.84 -10.74
CA THR A 218 -0.54 11.58 -9.49
C THR A 218 -1.76 12.43 -9.16
N LEU A 219 -2.26 13.22 -10.12
CA LEU A 219 -3.44 14.06 -9.91
C LEU A 219 -4.66 13.24 -9.50
N SER A 220 -4.89 12.06 -10.10
CA SER A 220 -5.97 11.15 -9.72
C SER A 220 -5.90 10.77 -8.23
N TYR A 221 -4.71 10.45 -7.73
CA TYR A 221 -4.54 10.03 -6.34
C TYR A 221 -4.77 11.18 -5.37
N LEU A 222 -4.28 12.37 -5.71
CA LEU A 222 -4.51 13.59 -4.94
C LEU A 222 -6.00 13.96 -4.88
N LEU A 223 -6.69 13.87 -6.01
CA LEU A 223 -8.12 14.15 -6.11
C LEU A 223 -8.97 13.13 -5.32
N SER A 224 -8.58 11.84 -5.34
CA SER A 224 -9.21 10.82 -4.49
C SER A 224 -9.10 11.17 -3.02
N SER A 225 -7.94 11.66 -2.57
CA SER A 225 -7.71 12.07 -1.19
C SER A 225 -8.43 13.37 -0.82
N ALA A 226 -8.80 14.18 -1.83
CA ALA A 226 -9.60 15.40 -1.68
C ALA A 226 -11.12 15.17 -1.83
N ASP A 227 -11.56 13.91 -1.86
CA ASP A 227 -12.98 13.50 -2.04
C ASP A 227 -13.61 13.99 -3.36
N ARG A 228 -12.79 14.14 -4.42
CA ARG A 228 -13.18 14.58 -5.77
C ARG A 228 -13.21 13.37 -6.72
N GLY A 229 -14.09 12.40 -6.44
CA GLY A 229 -14.09 11.07 -7.04
C GLY A 229 -14.18 11.08 -8.58
N ASP A 230 -15.13 11.81 -9.17
CA ASP A 230 -15.32 11.83 -10.63
C ASP A 230 -14.09 12.37 -11.36
N GLU A 231 -13.50 13.44 -10.84
CA GLU A 231 -12.28 14.02 -11.41
C GLU A 231 -11.09 13.08 -11.24
N ALA A 232 -11.01 12.38 -10.12
CA ALA A 232 -9.96 11.38 -9.86
C ALA A 232 -10.03 10.23 -10.87
N VAL A 233 -11.24 9.69 -11.10
CA VAL A 233 -11.46 8.63 -12.09
C VAL A 233 -11.12 9.10 -13.51
N ALA A 234 -11.56 10.30 -13.89
CA ALA A 234 -11.26 10.87 -15.21
C ALA A 234 -9.75 11.01 -15.43
N ALA A 235 -9.00 11.51 -14.43
CA ALA A 235 -7.55 11.62 -14.50
C ALA A 235 -6.88 10.22 -14.59
N ALA A 236 -7.34 9.25 -13.79
CA ALA A 236 -6.80 7.88 -13.84
C ALA A 236 -7.05 7.21 -15.20
N ARG A 237 -8.23 7.36 -15.79
CA ARG A 237 -8.54 6.85 -17.13
C ARG A 237 -7.60 7.46 -18.19
N GLN A 238 -7.31 8.76 -18.07
CA GLN A 238 -6.36 9.42 -18.96
C GLN A 238 -4.94 8.85 -18.81
N ALA A 239 -4.47 8.58 -17.60
CA ALA A 239 -3.18 7.94 -17.36
C ALA A 239 -3.11 6.54 -18.02
N VAL A 240 -4.16 5.72 -17.86
CA VAL A 240 -4.27 4.40 -18.48
C VAL A 240 -4.31 4.51 -20.01
N ALA A 241 -5.05 5.46 -20.57
CA ALA A 241 -5.13 5.67 -22.02
C ALA A 241 -3.77 6.04 -22.62
N LEU A 242 -2.98 6.85 -21.92
CA LEU A 242 -1.64 7.25 -22.34
C LEU A 242 -0.62 6.10 -22.23
N GLN A 243 -0.69 5.28 -21.19
CA GLN A 243 0.23 4.18 -20.94
C GLN A 243 -0.49 2.89 -20.46
N PRO A 244 -1.17 2.16 -21.37
CA PRO A 244 -2.05 1.03 -20.99
C PRO A 244 -1.30 -0.21 -20.48
N GLN A 245 0.01 -0.27 -20.59
CA GLN A 245 0.85 -1.36 -20.05
C GLN A 245 1.51 -1.01 -18.71
N ASN A 246 1.23 0.16 -18.15
CA ASN A 246 1.75 0.56 -16.86
C ASN A 246 0.81 0.09 -15.74
N TRP A 247 1.23 -0.91 -14.96
CA TRP A 247 0.44 -1.47 -13.86
C TRP A 247 0.05 -0.42 -12.82
N GLY A 248 0.94 0.56 -12.55
CA GLY A 248 0.70 1.63 -11.59
C GLY A 248 -0.48 2.53 -11.98
N HIS A 249 -0.71 2.76 -13.29
CA HIS A 249 -1.86 3.54 -13.75
C HIS A 249 -3.17 2.77 -13.59
N HIS A 250 -3.17 1.45 -13.82
CA HIS A 250 -4.32 0.60 -13.52
C HIS A 250 -4.60 0.54 -12.01
N PHE A 251 -3.55 0.51 -11.19
CA PHE A 251 -3.73 0.62 -9.74
C PHE A 251 -4.36 1.95 -9.34
N ARG A 252 -3.91 3.08 -9.92
CA ARG A 252 -4.51 4.40 -9.65
C ARG A 252 -5.98 4.46 -10.09
N LEU A 253 -6.32 3.86 -11.22
CA LEU A 253 -7.71 3.74 -11.66
C LEU A 253 -8.52 2.89 -10.68
N GLY A 254 -8.01 1.72 -10.28
CA GLY A 254 -8.67 0.89 -9.27
C GLY A 254 -8.81 1.58 -7.91
N HIS A 255 -7.87 2.45 -7.54
CA HIS A 255 -7.97 3.24 -6.31
C HIS A 255 -9.05 4.32 -6.40
N ALA A 256 -9.14 5.04 -7.51
CA ALA A 256 -10.09 6.12 -7.72
C ALA A 256 -11.51 5.62 -8.00
N ALA A 257 -11.66 4.57 -8.82
CA ALA A 257 -12.94 3.99 -9.20
C ALA A 257 -13.56 3.16 -8.06
N TRP A 258 -14.83 2.79 -8.24
CA TRP A 258 -15.56 1.90 -7.34
C TRP A 258 -16.29 0.80 -8.12
N GLY A 259 -16.77 -0.23 -7.44
CA GLY A 259 -17.55 -1.31 -8.02
C GLY A 259 -16.78 -2.11 -9.06
N GLN A 260 -17.43 -2.44 -10.18
CA GLN A 260 -16.84 -3.29 -11.21
C GLN A 260 -15.62 -2.67 -11.86
N GLU A 261 -15.61 -1.35 -12.11
CA GLU A 261 -14.46 -0.68 -12.71
C GLU A 261 -13.19 -0.79 -11.83
N ARG A 262 -13.35 -0.72 -10.50
CA ARG A 262 -12.23 -0.99 -9.56
C ARG A 262 -11.70 -2.40 -9.73
N LEU A 263 -12.58 -3.39 -9.77
CA LEU A 263 -12.19 -4.81 -9.91
C LEU A 263 -11.45 -5.06 -11.23
N ASP A 264 -11.96 -4.53 -12.34
CA ASP A 264 -11.35 -4.70 -13.66
C ASP A 264 -9.96 -4.04 -13.74
N ALA A 265 -9.85 -2.83 -13.21
CA ALA A 265 -8.58 -2.11 -13.17
C ALA A 265 -7.54 -2.83 -12.30
N LEU A 266 -7.92 -3.33 -11.11
CA LEU A 266 -7.03 -4.07 -10.23
C LEU A 266 -6.68 -5.45 -10.77
N ALA A 267 -7.60 -6.13 -11.44
CA ALA A 267 -7.30 -7.38 -12.15
C ALA A 267 -6.26 -7.14 -13.25
N ARG A 268 -6.39 -6.06 -14.01
CA ARG A 268 -5.38 -5.68 -15.01
C ARG A 268 -4.05 -5.29 -14.37
N CYS A 269 -4.07 -4.59 -13.25
CA CYS A 269 -2.87 -4.30 -12.47
C CYS A 269 -2.12 -5.60 -12.08
N LEU A 270 -2.83 -6.61 -11.55
CA LEU A 270 -2.25 -7.89 -11.15
C LEU A 270 -1.77 -8.72 -12.35
N GLN A 271 -2.42 -8.64 -13.52
CA GLN A 271 -1.91 -9.27 -14.74
C GLN A 271 -0.57 -8.69 -15.17
N LEU A 272 -0.39 -7.39 -15.04
CA LEU A 272 0.84 -6.68 -15.40
C LEU A 272 1.92 -6.79 -14.32
N TYR A 273 1.52 -6.80 -13.06
CA TYR A 273 2.41 -6.90 -11.91
C TYR A 273 1.82 -7.82 -10.82
N PRO A 274 2.03 -9.16 -10.93
CA PRO A 274 1.43 -10.13 -10.01
C PRO A 274 1.91 -10.04 -8.55
N GLN A 275 2.99 -9.31 -8.28
CA GLN A 275 3.61 -9.19 -6.95
C GLN A 275 3.11 -7.95 -6.19
N PHE A 276 1.80 -7.65 -6.28
CA PHE A 276 1.23 -6.46 -5.66
C PHE A 276 0.09 -6.82 -4.68
N PRO A 277 0.39 -7.18 -3.43
CA PRO A 277 -0.60 -7.68 -2.48
C PRO A 277 -1.68 -6.65 -2.10
N PHE A 278 -1.39 -5.34 -2.19
CA PHE A 278 -2.37 -4.31 -1.85
C PHE A 278 -3.59 -4.27 -2.81
N ALA A 279 -3.46 -4.79 -4.04
CA ALA A 279 -4.60 -4.91 -4.93
C ALA A 279 -5.70 -5.82 -4.35
N TYR A 280 -5.33 -6.91 -3.68
CA TYR A 280 -6.28 -7.83 -3.05
C TYR A 280 -7.09 -7.16 -1.94
N PHE A 281 -6.45 -6.28 -1.14
CA PHE A 281 -7.13 -5.47 -0.14
C PHE A 281 -8.23 -4.61 -0.77
N GLN A 282 -7.91 -3.88 -1.84
CA GLN A 282 -8.87 -2.99 -2.51
C GLN A 282 -9.98 -3.75 -3.25
N MET A 283 -9.69 -4.92 -3.82
CA MET A 283 -10.72 -5.79 -4.40
C MET A 283 -11.66 -6.32 -3.32
N ALA A 284 -11.14 -6.75 -2.18
CA ALA A 284 -11.93 -7.24 -1.06
C ALA A 284 -12.92 -6.18 -0.53
N MET A 285 -12.57 -4.87 -0.52
CA MET A 285 -13.49 -3.79 -0.14
C MET A 285 -14.79 -3.82 -0.95
N VAL A 286 -14.70 -4.02 -2.28
CA VAL A 286 -15.87 -4.11 -3.16
C VAL A 286 -16.73 -5.33 -2.81
N HIS A 287 -16.09 -6.47 -2.59
CA HIS A 287 -16.83 -7.70 -2.24
C HIS A 287 -17.45 -7.64 -0.84
N VAL A 288 -16.82 -6.94 0.11
CA VAL A 288 -17.44 -6.62 1.42
C VAL A 288 -18.71 -5.79 1.21
N ALA A 289 -18.65 -4.71 0.44
CA ALA A 289 -19.83 -3.88 0.15
C ALA A 289 -20.95 -4.66 -0.55
N ARG A 290 -20.59 -5.62 -1.42
CA ARG A 290 -21.51 -6.57 -2.07
C ARG A 290 -22.01 -7.68 -1.14
N GLN A 291 -21.58 -7.73 0.12
CA GLN A 291 -21.84 -8.80 1.08
C GLN A 291 -21.34 -10.18 0.61
N ALA A 292 -20.46 -10.22 -0.36
CA ALA A 292 -19.82 -11.44 -0.86
C ALA A 292 -18.59 -11.80 0.02
N LEU A 293 -18.85 -12.04 1.32
CA LEU A 293 -17.80 -12.19 2.33
C LEU A 293 -16.88 -13.39 2.08
N ASP A 294 -17.39 -14.48 1.47
CA ASP A 294 -16.55 -15.61 1.09
C ASP A 294 -15.52 -15.25 0.01
N VAL A 295 -15.91 -14.41 -0.95
CA VAL A 295 -15.00 -13.93 -1.99
C VAL A 295 -13.98 -12.99 -1.39
N ALA A 296 -14.42 -12.07 -0.52
CA ALA A 296 -13.52 -11.15 0.19
C ALA A 296 -12.49 -11.92 1.03
N CYS A 297 -12.91 -12.95 1.77
CA CYS A 297 -12.03 -13.78 2.58
C CYS A 297 -10.92 -14.42 1.73
N ARG A 298 -11.29 -15.11 0.64
CA ARG A 298 -10.30 -15.74 -0.26
C ARG A 298 -9.31 -14.74 -0.84
N LEU A 299 -9.77 -13.57 -1.30
CA LEU A 299 -8.88 -12.53 -1.82
C LEU A 299 -7.88 -12.05 -0.76
N LEU A 300 -8.33 -11.87 0.48
CA LEU A 300 -7.47 -11.44 1.58
C LEU A 300 -6.44 -12.52 1.95
N GLU A 301 -6.84 -13.79 1.99
CA GLU A 301 -5.94 -14.93 2.19
C GLU A 301 -4.89 -15.03 1.08
N GLU A 302 -5.27 -14.84 -0.19
CA GLU A 302 -4.34 -14.79 -1.32
C GLU A 302 -3.35 -13.61 -1.18
N GLY A 303 -3.83 -12.43 -0.80
CA GLY A 303 -2.98 -11.26 -0.55
C GLY A 303 -2.00 -11.48 0.59
N ILE A 304 -2.44 -12.05 1.72
CA ILE A 304 -1.60 -12.41 2.87
C ILE A 304 -0.54 -13.45 2.47
N ALA A 305 -0.95 -14.52 1.77
CA ALA A 305 -0.04 -15.55 1.30
C ALA A 305 0.99 -14.99 0.30
N LEU A 306 0.59 -14.09 -0.59
CA LEU A 306 1.50 -13.40 -1.50
C LEU A 306 2.51 -12.56 -0.72
N GLN A 307 2.05 -11.74 0.22
CA GLN A 307 2.93 -10.90 1.05
C GLN A 307 3.93 -11.74 1.87
N ALA A 308 3.49 -12.85 2.44
CA ALA A 308 4.36 -13.77 3.17
C ALA A 308 5.45 -14.38 2.26
N ARG A 309 5.09 -14.77 1.02
CA ARG A 309 6.08 -15.27 0.03
C ARG A 309 7.09 -14.21 -0.38
N LEU A 310 6.69 -12.95 -0.49
CA LEU A 310 7.59 -11.86 -0.85
C LEU A 310 8.57 -11.51 0.29
N GLY A 311 8.20 -11.80 1.53
CA GLY A 311 8.95 -11.47 2.73
C GLY A 311 8.89 -9.97 3.10
N ALA A 312 9.03 -9.66 4.38
CA ALA A 312 8.89 -8.29 4.89
C ALA A 312 9.91 -7.29 4.29
N SER A 313 11.12 -7.77 3.95
CA SER A 313 12.21 -6.94 3.40
C SER A 313 12.16 -6.73 1.88
N ARG A 314 11.20 -7.32 1.17
CA ARG A 314 11.15 -7.38 -0.30
C ARG A 314 9.90 -6.80 -0.92
N SER A 315 8.84 -6.60 -0.14
CA SER A 315 7.67 -5.91 -0.66
C SER A 315 8.02 -4.43 -0.74
N ARG A 316 8.34 -3.96 -1.95
CA ARG A 316 8.48 -2.52 -2.22
C ARG A 316 7.21 -1.75 -1.85
N PHE A 317 6.08 -2.45 -1.80
CA PHE A 317 4.77 -1.92 -1.46
C PHE A 317 4.08 -2.88 -0.48
N PRO A 318 4.43 -2.86 0.83
CA PRO A 318 3.78 -3.72 1.81
C PRO A 318 2.29 -3.37 1.88
N ALA A 319 1.45 -4.39 1.89
CA ALA A 319 0.01 -4.22 2.05
C ALA A 319 -0.34 -4.26 3.54
N ASN A 320 -0.38 -3.10 4.16
CA ASN A 320 -0.92 -2.98 5.51
C ASN A 320 -2.44 -3.16 5.50
N GLY A 321 -3.00 -3.75 6.54
CA GLY A 321 -4.44 -3.92 6.72
C GLY A 321 -5.04 -5.19 6.15
N LEU A 322 -4.29 -6.03 5.43
CA LEU A 322 -4.79 -7.31 4.93
C LEU A 322 -5.28 -8.21 6.08
N HIS A 323 -4.47 -8.34 7.13
CA HIS A 323 -4.81 -9.14 8.31
C HIS A 323 -5.97 -8.53 9.09
N TRP A 324 -6.00 -7.21 9.27
CA TRP A 324 -7.12 -6.51 9.90
C TRP A 324 -8.44 -6.77 9.16
N MET A 325 -8.47 -6.60 7.83
CA MET A 325 -9.69 -6.81 7.06
C MET A 325 -10.09 -8.28 7.05
N CYS A 326 -9.13 -9.21 6.93
CA CYS A 326 -9.39 -10.64 7.02
C CYS A 326 -10.06 -11.01 8.35
N GLY A 327 -9.48 -10.55 9.47
CA GLY A 327 -10.07 -10.72 10.79
C GLY A 327 -11.48 -10.13 10.92
N SER A 328 -11.71 -8.95 10.35
CA SER A 328 -13.04 -8.30 10.36
C SER A 328 -14.07 -9.10 9.54
N VAL A 329 -13.68 -9.64 8.38
CA VAL A 329 -14.54 -10.50 7.55
C VAL A 329 -14.83 -11.80 8.26
N LEU A 330 -13.84 -12.47 8.85
CA LEU A 330 -14.02 -13.72 9.61
C LEU A 330 -14.93 -13.51 10.82
N LEU A 331 -14.74 -12.41 11.55
CA LEU A 331 -15.62 -12.05 12.66
C LEU A 331 -17.05 -11.84 12.19
N ALA A 332 -17.28 -11.14 11.08
CA ALA A 332 -18.61 -10.95 10.50
C ALA A 332 -19.30 -12.28 10.10
N ARG A 333 -18.51 -13.27 9.69
CA ARG A 333 -18.97 -14.64 9.38
C ARG A 333 -19.19 -15.52 10.62
N GLY A 334 -18.84 -15.04 11.83
CA GLY A 334 -18.96 -15.78 13.07
C GLY A 334 -17.75 -16.66 13.42
N ASP A 335 -16.68 -16.62 12.65
CA ASP A 335 -15.43 -17.31 12.96
C ASP A 335 -14.55 -16.42 13.87
N THR A 336 -14.86 -16.45 15.16
CA THR A 336 -14.15 -15.67 16.18
C THR A 336 -12.71 -16.13 16.35
N ALA A 337 -12.44 -17.44 16.29
CA ALA A 337 -11.09 -17.97 16.46
C ALA A 337 -10.19 -17.58 15.28
N GLY A 338 -10.66 -17.73 14.04
CA GLY A 338 -9.98 -17.29 12.84
C GLY A 338 -9.74 -15.77 12.84
N ALA A 339 -10.75 -15.00 13.30
CA ALA A 339 -10.62 -13.53 13.42
C ALA A 339 -9.50 -13.11 14.37
N LEU A 340 -9.42 -13.73 15.57
CA LEU A 340 -8.35 -13.46 16.53
C LEU A 340 -6.97 -13.77 15.96
N ALA A 341 -6.81 -14.92 15.30
CA ALA A 341 -5.56 -15.30 14.65
C ALA A 341 -5.16 -14.31 13.54
N ALA A 342 -6.13 -13.84 12.74
CA ALA A 342 -5.88 -12.85 11.71
C ALA A 342 -5.47 -11.49 12.30
N PHE A 343 -6.15 -10.98 13.34
CA PHE A 343 -5.78 -9.72 13.98
C PHE A 343 -4.38 -9.77 14.61
N ASP A 344 -3.96 -10.92 15.15
CA ASP A 344 -2.61 -11.12 15.69
C ASP A 344 -1.53 -11.11 14.59
N GLY A 345 -1.91 -11.32 13.34
CA GLY A 345 -1.02 -11.23 12.18
C GLY A 345 -0.72 -9.80 11.70
N GLU A 346 -1.51 -8.81 12.11
CA GLU A 346 -1.25 -7.41 11.71
C GLU A 346 -0.04 -6.86 12.49
N ARG A 347 0.94 -6.33 11.76
CA ARG A 347 2.21 -5.86 12.33
C ARG A 347 2.20 -4.35 12.51
N ASP A 348 2.79 -3.88 13.60
CA ASP A 348 3.18 -2.49 13.85
C ASP A 348 4.64 -2.31 13.44
N ASP A 349 4.95 -2.45 12.16
CA ASP A 349 6.28 -2.18 11.63
C ASP A 349 6.49 -0.67 11.61
N ALA A 350 7.21 -0.15 12.60
CA ALA A 350 7.38 1.26 12.92
C ALA A 350 8.00 2.15 11.82
N GLY A 351 8.16 1.66 10.59
CA GLY A 351 8.74 2.39 9.47
C GLY A 351 7.80 2.58 8.27
N THR A 352 6.65 1.93 8.24
CA THR A 352 5.73 2.04 7.11
C THR A 352 4.56 2.96 7.42
N LEU A 353 4.27 3.87 6.49
CA LEU A 353 3.05 4.70 6.53
C LEU A 353 1.83 3.75 6.63
N TYR A 354 0.87 4.07 7.49
CA TYR A 354 -0.33 3.27 7.78
C TYR A 354 -0.15 1.98 8.62
N ALA A 355 1.03 1.42 8.83
CA ALA A 355 1.19 0.21 9.63
C ALA A 355 0.58 0.40 11.03
N ARG A 356 0.88 1.53 11.68
CA ARG A 356 0.32 1.89 12.99
C ARG A 356 -1.21 2.01 12.97
N GLU A 357 -1.80 2.59 11.91
CA GLU A 357 -3.26 2.75 11.79
C GLU A 357 -3.95 1.39 11.76
N PHE A 358 -3.45 0.45 10.95
CA PHE A 358 -4.01 -0.89 10.86
C PHE A 358 -3.73 -1.76 12.07
N ALA A 359 -2.57 -1.61 12.72
CA ALA A 359 -2.29 -2.28 13.99
C ALA A 359 -3.27 -1.83 15.10
N ILE A 360 -3.59 -0.54 15.17
CA ILE A 360 -4.62 -0.01 16.07
C ILE A 360 -6.01 -0.57 15.70
N ALA A 361 -6.34 -0.62 14.41
CA ALA A 361 -7.60 -1.19 13.95
C ALA A 361 -7.71 -2.69 14.27
N ALA A 362 -6.62 -3.44 14.17
CA ALA A 362 -6.55 -4.85 14.55
C ALA A 362 -6.74 -5.04 16.07
N LEU A 363 -6.14 -4.18 16.91
CA LEU A 363 -6.38 -4.20 18.36
C LEU A 363 -7.86 -3.96 18.69
N ASN A 364 -8.53 -3.04 17.99
CA ASN A 364 -9.96 -2.82 18.13
C ASN A 364 -10.76 -4.05 17.70
N GLY A 365 -10.45 -4.63 16.53
CA GLY A 365 -11.09 -5.86 16.03
C GLY A 365 -10.93 -7.02 17.02
N ARG A 366 -9.72 -7.20 17.55
CA ARG A 366 -9.45 -8.17 18.62
C ARG A 366 -10.32 -7.96 19.85
N GLY A 367 -10.46 -6.71 20.30
CA GLY A 367 -11.33 -6.38 21.43
C GLY A 367 -12.79 -6.77 21.19
N TRP A 368 -13.30 -6.54 19.98
CA TRP A 368 -14.65 -6.95 19.58
C TRP A 368 -14.81 -8.48 19.50
N ALA A 369 -13.82 -9.19 18.95
CA ALA A 369 -13.84 -10.64 18.87
C ALA A 369 -13.86 -11.28 20.27
N LEU A 370 -13.01 -10.79 21.19
CA LEU A 370 -12.98 -11.24 22.59
C LEU A 370 -14.27 -10.91 23.34
N LEU A 371 -14.89 -9.77 23.06
CA LEU A 371 -16.18 -9.40 23.62
C LEU A 371 -17.29 -10.34 23.18
N GLU A 372 -17.29 -10.81 21.93
CA GLU A 372 -18.24 -11.79 21.43
C GLU A 372 -18.05 -13.17 22.06
N ASP A 373 -16.80 -13.56 22.27
CA ASP A 373 -16.42 -14.79 22.99
C ASP A 373 -16.74 -14.74 24.50
N GLY A 374 -17.18 -13.59 25.01
CA GLY A 374 -17.50 -13.39 26.42
C GLY A 374 -16.31 -13.07 27.32
N ASN A 375 -15.10 -12.97 26.78
CA ASN A 375 -13.90 -12.62 27.53
C ASN A 375 -13.79 -11.11 27.74
N LEU A 376 -14.57 -10.61 28.72
CA LEU A 376 -14.70 -9.16 29.00
C LEU A 376 -13.37 -8.51 29.45
N THR A 377 -12.52 -9.26 30.15
CA THR A 377 -11.27 -8.71 30.70
C THR A 377 -10.23 -8.46 29.59
N ASP A 378 -10.04 -9.43 28.72
CA ASP A 378 -9.10 -9.29 27.62
C ASP A 378 -9.63 -8.34 26.53
N ALA A 379 -10.96 -8.31 26.34
CA ALA A 379 -11.60 -7.32 25.45
C ALA A 379 -11.31 -5.88 25.90
N GLU A 380 -11.51 -5.59 27.17
CA GLU A 380 -11.19 -4.28 27.74
C GLU A 380 -9.72 -3.94 27.63
N THR A 381 -8.85 -4.91 27.90
CA THR A 381 -7.39 -4.74 27.76
C THR A 381 -7.01 -4.38 26.32
N ALA A 382 -7.59 -5.05 25.33
CA ALA A 382 -7.35 -4.76 23.90
C ALA A 382 -7.80 -3.33 23.54
N PHE A 383 -8.99 -2.91 23.97
CA PHE A 383 -9.48 -1.55 23.73
C PHE A 383 -8.60 -0.48 24.42
N ARG A 384 -8.17 -0.72 25.65
CA ARG A 384 -7.28 0.21 26.37
C ARG A 384 -5.90 0.31 25.69
N ARG A 385 -5.33 -0.80 25.20
CA ARG A 385 -4.10 -0.78 24.40
C ARG A 385 -4.25 0.04 23.13
N SER A 386 -5.39 -0.06 22.46
CA SER A 386 -5.68 0.78 21.28
C SER A 386 -5.67 2.28 21.65
N LEU A 387 -6.25 2.68 22.78
CA LEU A 387 -6.23 4.07 23.26
C LEU A 387 -4.85 4.57 23.66
N VAL A 388 -3.99 3.70 24.20
CA VAL A 388 -2.58 4.04 24.46
C VAL A 388 -1.84 4.32 23.15
N ALA A 389 -2.13 3.54 22.11
CA ALA A 389 -1.53 3.75 20.79
C ALA A 389 -2.06 5.02 20.11
N SER A 390 -3.33 5.38 20.30
CA SER A 390 -3.94 6.62 19.79
C SER A 390 -5.17 7.01 20.59
N THR A 391 -5.15 8.21 21.18
CA THR A 391 -6.27 8.77 21.97
C THR A 391 -7.42 9.30 21.09
N GLU A 392 -7.23 9.41 19.78
CA GLU A 392 -8.23 9.97 18.86
C GLU A 392 -9.25 8.93 18.35
N GLN A 393 -9.17 7.70 18.86
CA GLN A 393 -10.01 6.60 18.40
C GLN A 393 -11.40 6.62 19.05
N VAL A 394 -12.46 6.42 18.25
CA VAL A 394 -13.85 6.31 18.74
C VAL A 394 -14.20 4.87 19.14
N ARG A 395 -13.86 3.90 18.29
CA ARG A 395 -14.22 2.48 18.44
C ARG A 395 -13.88 1.87 19.81
N PRO A 396 -12.70 2.10 20.39
CA PRO A 396 -12.37 1.51 21.68
C PRO A 396 -13.20 2.09 22.81
N HIS A 397 -13.61 3.36 22.77
CA HIS A 397 -14.52 3.92 23.78
C HIS A 397 -15.90 3.25 23.72
N LEU A 398 -16.44 2.99 22.52
CA LEU A 398 -17.69 2.23 22.37
C LEU A 398 -17.54 0.79 22.84
N GLY A 399 -16.38 0.16 22.62
CA GLY A 399 -16.05 -1.17 23.12
C GLY A 399 -16.01 -1.23 24.65
N ILE A 400 -15.32 -0.27 25.29
CA ILE A 400 -15.26 -0.15 26.77
C ILE A 400 -16.67 0.07 27.35
N ALA A 401 -17.48 0.93 26.75
CA ALA A 401 -18.86 1.14 27.16
C ALA A 401 -19.68 -0.16 27.10
N ARG A 402 -19.48 -0.99 26.07
CA ARG A 402 -20.18 -2.27 25.95
C ARG A 402 -19.70 -3.29 26.97
N VAL A 403 -18.40 -3.35 27.27
CA VAL A 403 -17.84 -4.20 28.33
C VAL A 403 -18.43 -3.80 29.69
N ALA A 404 -18.41 -2.49 30.01
CA ALA A 404 -18.91 -1.96 31.24
C ALA A 404 -20.41 -2.28 31.45
N ARG A 405 -21.24 -2.12 30.42
CA ARG A 405 -22.65 -2.51 30.46
C ARG A 405 -22.85 -3.99 30.71
N ARG A 406 -22.05 -4.87 30.11
CA ARG A 406 -22.12 -6.32 30.37
C ARG A 406 -21.74 -6.67 31.81
N ARG A 407 -20.93 -5.83 32.49
CA ARG A 407 -20.59 -5.97 33.91
C ARG A 407 -21.58 -5.30 34.85
N GLY A 408 -22.56 -4.56 34.34
CA GLY A 408 -23.49 -3.76 35.16
C GLY A 408 -22.88 -2.44 35.68
N ASP A 409 -21.73 -2.01 35.17
CA ASP A 409 -21.07 -0.75 35.55
C ASP A 409 -21.56 0.40 34.67
N ALA A 410 -22.66 1.00 35.05
CA ALA A 410 -23.28 2.11 34.33
C ALA A 410 -22.38 3.36 34.30
N ALA A 411 -21.68 3.67 35.40
CA ALA A 411 -20.84 4.86 35.49
C ALA A 411 -19.67 4.82 34.50
N THR A 412 -18.97 3.69 34.44
CA THR A 412 -17.91 3.49 33.44
C THR A 412 -18.45 3.52 32.00
N ALA A 413 -19.65 2.93 31.77
CA ALA A 413 -20.27 2.95 30.44
C ALA A 413 -20.60 4.37 29.98
N ASP A 414 -21.21 5.18 30.83
CA ASP A 414 -21.58 6.57 30.53
C ASP A 414 -20.34 7.45 30.31
N GLY A 415 -19.29 7.24 31.11
CA GLY A 415 -18.01 7.93 30.94
C GLY A 415 -17.36 7.60 29.58
N ALA A 416 -17.36 6.34 29.20
CA ALA A 416 -16.81 5.91 27.92
C ALA A 416 -17.61 6.44 26.71
N LEU A 417 -18.95 6.49 26.80
CA LEU A 417 -19.81 7.12 25.78
C LEU A 417 -19.55 8.63 25.64
N ALA A 418 -19.34 9.32 26.78
CA ALA A 418 -18.99 10.73 26.72
C ALA A 418 -17.66 10.98 26.04
N GLU A 419 -16.65 10.12 26.24
CA GLU A 419 -15.38 10.19 25.47
C GLU A 419 -15.57 9.85 24.00
N ALA A 420 -16.40 8.86 23.66
CA ALA A 420 -16.73 8.53 22.29
C ALA A 420 -17.30 9.75 21.55
N ARG A 421 -18.26 10.47 22.16
CA ARG A 421 -18.86 11.70 21.58
C ARG A 421 -17.82 12.79 21.34
N ARG A 422 -16.91 13.02 22.30
CA ARG A 422 -15.82 13.99 22.13
C ARG A 422 -14.88 13.59 20.96
N SER A 423 -14.56 12.32 20.87
CA SER A 423 -13.72 11.82 19.77
C SER A 423 -14.42 11.91 18.42
N ILE A 424 -15.72 11.63 18.32
CA ILE A 424 -16.53 11.81 17.10
C ILE A 424 -16.47 13.27 16.63
N GLU A 425 -16.60 14.22 17.56
CA GLU A 425 -16.55 15.64 17.20
C GLU A 425 -15.16 16.06 16.69
N ARG A 426 -14.07 15.57 17.31
CA ARG A 426 -12.71 15.79 16.82
C ARG A 426 -12.49 15.20 15.42
N VAL A 427 -12.97 13.97 15.16
CA VAL A 427 -12.92 13.32 13.84
C VAL A 427 -13.66 14.16 12.80
N ARG A 428 -14.83 14.71 13.14
CA ARG A 428 -15.63 15.59 12.27
C ARG A 428 -14.91 16.90 11.97
N GLN A 429 -14.34 17.55 12.98
CA GLN A 429 -13.56 18.79 12.83
C GLN A 429 -12.28 18.57 11.99
N GLY A 430 -11.71 17.37 12.06
CA GLY A 430 -10.60 16.94 11.19
C GLY A 430 -11.00 16.59 9.74
N GLY A 431 -12.26 16.86 9.31
CA GLY A 431 -12.73 16.64 7.94
C GLY A 431 -13.10 15.18 7.61
N ARG A 432 -12.98 14.24 8.54
CA ARG A 432 -13.31 12.81 8.33
C ARG A 432 -14.82 12.57 8.50
N THR A 433 -15.61 13.17 7.62
CA THR A 433 -17.08 13.26 7.75
C THR A 433 -17.77 11.91 7.65
N VAL A 434 -17.31 11.03 6.74
CA VAL A 434 -17.85 9.67 6.58
C VAL A 434 -17.62 8.86 7.86
N GLU A 435 -16.42 8.87 8.42
CA GLU A 435 -16.11 8.16 9.64
C GLU A 435 -16.87 8.72 10.86
N ALA A 436 -16.93 10.05 10.99
CA ALA A 436 -17.71 10.69 12.03
C ALA A 436 -19.19 10.29 11.96
N SER A 437 -19.74 10.16 10.75
CA SER A 437 -21.14 9.74 10.55
C SER A 437 -21.36 8.27 10.93
N LEU A 438 -20.43 7.37 10.53
CA LEU A 438 -20.48 5.96 10.93
C LEU A 438 -20.39 5.80 12.45
N MET A 439 -19.45 6.51 13.08
CA MET A 439 -19.26 6.43 14.53
C MET A 439 -20.40 7.09 15.31
N SER A 440 -21.04 8.13 14.77
CA SER A 440 -22.27 8.69 15.35
C SER A 440 -23.43 7.69 15.30
N ALA A 441 -23.57 6.94 14.20
CA ALA A 441 -24.58 5.88 14.12
C ALA A 441 -24.30 4.75 15.14
N ALA A 442 -23.04 4.37 15.30
CA ALA A 442 -22.65 3.35 16.27
C ALA A 442 -22.87 3.81 17.72
N GLU A 443 -22.64 5.08 18.03
CA GLU A 443 -22.89 5.67 19.36
C GLU A 443 -24.39 5.69 19.66
N ARG A 444 -25.25 6.11 18.71
CA ARG A 444 -26.70 6.04 18.85
C ARG A 444 -27.18 4.61 19.11
N LEU A 445 -26.63 3.65 18.39
CA LEU A 445 -26.96 2.25 18.63
C LEU A 445 -26.53 1.81 20.04
N ALA A 446 -25.38 2.27 20.51
CA ALA A 446 -24.92 1.98 21.85
C ALA A 446 -25.82 2.60 22.94
N THR A 447 -26.52 3.70 22.66
CA THR A 447 -27.51 4.33 23.58
C THR A 447 -28.93 3.76 23.45
N GLY A 448 -29.16 2.82 22.49
CA GLY A 448 -30.47 2.19 22.27
C GLY A 448 -31.33 2.85 21.21
N GLU A 449 -30.81 3.84 20.50
CA GLU A 449 -31.49 4.60 19.46
C GLU A 449 -31.31 3.93 18.08
N SER A 450 -31.81 2.69 17.93
CA SER A 450 -31.54 1.85 16.76
C SER A 450 -32.10 2.44 15.45
N GLU A 451 -33.32 3.04 15.51
CA GLU A 451 -33.94 3.65 14.32
C GLU A 451 -33.15 4.89 13.84
N ASP A 452 -32.68 5.71 14.78
CA ASP A 452 -31.87 6.88 14.48
C ASP A 452 -30.48 6.49 13.94
N ALA A 453 -29.90 5.40 14.45
CA ALA A 453 -28.66 4.85 13.94
C ALA A 453 -28.80 4.43 12.46
N VAL A 454 -29.88 3.70 12.10
CA VAL A 454 -30.16 3.33 10.72
C VAL A 454 -30.42 4.55 9.84
N ALA A 455 -31.22 5.53 10.32
CA ALA A 455 -31.47 6.78 9.60
C ALA A 455 -30.17 7.55 9.28
N GLN A 456 -29.20 7.52 10.21
CA GLN A 456 -27.88 8.11 10.03
C GLN A 456 -27.10 7.41 8.90
N LEU A 457 -27.12 6.06 8.86
CA LEU A 457 -26.49 5.29 7.79
C LEU A 457 -27.14 5.54 6.44
N GLU A 458 -28.47 5.57 6.36
CA GLU A 458 -29.20 5.92 5.15
C GLU A 458 -28.83 7.34 4.65
N SER A 459 -28.78 8.31 5.57
CA SER A 459 -28.39 9.68 5.25
C SER A 459 -26.95 9.78 4.73
N LEU A 460 -26.03 9.01 5.31
CA LEU A 460 -24.65 8.94 4.84
C LEU A 460 -24.61 8.47 3.37
N LEU A 461 -25.30 7.37 3.05
CA LEU A 461 -25.32 6.83 1.70
C LEU A 461 -26.02 7.72 0.69
N LEU A 462 -27.01 8.53 1.11
CA LEU A 462 -27.69 9.48 0.27
C LEU A 462 -26.86 10.72 -0.07
N ARG A 463 -26.03 11.16 0.87
CA ARG A 463 -25.29 12.44 0.75
C ARG A 463 -23.88 12.26 0.20
N SER A 464 -23.34 11.05 0.24
CA SER A 464 -21.98 10.79 -0.23
C SER A 464 -22.00 10.46 -1.72
N ASP A 465 -21.35 11.30 -2.52
CA ASP A 465 -21.11 11.04 -3.94
C ASP A 465 -20.01 9.97 -4.13
N HIS A 466 -19.20 9.73 -3.10
CA HIS A 466 -18.14 8.71 -3.14
C HIS A 466 -18.74 7.29 -3.04
N GLY A 467 -18.59 6.50 -4.10
CA GLY A 467 -19.16 5.14 -4.18
C GLY A 467 -18.77 4.22 -3.02
N ALA A 468 -17.54 4.37 -2.51
CA ALA A 468 -17.00 3.56 -1.40
C ALA A 468 -17.51 3.97 0.00
N ALA A 469 -18.25 5.08 0.15
CA ALA A 469 -18.70 5.51 1.48
C ALA A 469 -19.52 4.43 2.17
N GLY A 470 -19.13 4.07 3.39
CA GLY A 470 -19.84 3.05 4.18
C GLY A 470 -19.52 1.59 3.80
N TRP A 471 -18.56 1.32 2.92
CA TRP A 471 -18.21 -0.03 2.48
C TRP A 471 -17.92 -1.02 3.63
N VAL A 472 -17.45 -0.51 4.77
CA VAL A 472 -17.10 -1.30 5.97
C VAL A 472 -18.31 -1.76 6.77
N VAL A 473 -19.49 -1.17 6.57
CA VAL A 473 -20.71 -1.43 7.36
C VAL A 473 -21.04 -2.93 7.50
N PRO A 474 -20.93 -3.77 6.44
CA PRO A 474 -21.24 -5.20 6.56
C PRO A 474 -20.32 -5.99 7.49
N ILE A 475 -19.12 -5.49 7.75
CA ILE A 475 -18.11 -6.15 8.61
C ILE A 475 -17.80 -5.39 9.91
N GLU A 476 -18.47 -4.25 10.14
CA GLU A 476 -18.28 -3.45 11.36
C GLU A 476 -19.07 -4.10 12.52
N PRO A 477 -18.40 -4.63 13.55
CA PRO A 477 -19.08 -5.33 14.65
C PRO A 477 -20.02 -4.44 15.45
N LEU A 478 -19.84 -3.11 15.40
CA LEU A 478 -20.72 -2.14 16.05
C LEU A 478 -22.15 -2.20 15.50
N PHE A 479 -22.37 -2.59 14.24
CA PHE A 479 -23.68 -2.63 13.59
C PHE A 479 -24.35 -4.03 13.65
N ARG A 480 -23.69 -5.04 14.18
CA ARG A 480 -24.28 -6.38 14.35
C ARG A 480 -25.66 -6.41 15.05
N PRO A 481 -25.93 -5.58 16.07
CA PRO A 481 -27.24 -5.55 16.71
C PRO A 481 -28.38 -5.15 15.76
N LEU A 482 -28.08 -4.57 14.59
CA LEU A 482 -29.07 -4.22 13.57
C LEU A 482 -29.41 -5.37 12.62
N ALA A 483 -28.67 -6.49 12.67
CA ALA A 483 -28.89 -7.63 11.80
C ALA A 483 -30.32 -8.17 11.93
N GLY A 484 -30.96 -8.46 10.77
CA GLY A 484 -32.36 -8.89 10.71
C GLY A 484 -33.39 -7.75 10.75
N SER A 485 -32.96 -6.49 10.88
CA SER A 485 -33.83 -5.35 10.68
C SER A 485 -34.04 -5.09 9.18
N ALA A 486 -35.29 -5.11 8.71
CA ALA A 486 -35.61 -4.86 7.30
C ALA A 486 -35.07 -3.52 6.77
N ARG A 487 -35.00 -2.51 7.62
CA ARG A 487 -34.49 -1.19 7.29
C ARG A 487 -32.96 -1.22 7.15
N PHE A 488 -32.26 -1.92 8.02
CA PHE A 488 -30.81 -2.11 7.91
C PHE A 488 -30.45 -2.97 6.70
N ASP A 489 -31.25 -4.00 6.39
CA ASP A 489 -31.10 -4.79 5.15
C ASP A 489 -31.23 -3.89 3.90
N GLY A 490 -32.06 -2.84 3.98
CA GLY A 490 -32.13 -1.79 2.97
C GLY A 490 -30.82 -1.02 2.79
N VAL A 491 -30.15 -0.66 3.89
CA VAL A 491 -28.80 -0.04 3.87
C VAL A 491 -27.79 -0.96 3.19
N LEU A 492 -27.78 -2.25 3.56
CA LEU A 492 -26.86 -3.23 2.99
C LEU A 492 -27.10 -3.45 1.48
N ARG A 493 -28.37 -3.55 1.04
CA ARG A 493 -28.70 -3.63 -0.40
C ARG A 493 -28.19 -2.42 -1.16
N ARG A 494 -28.40 -1.21 -0.63
CA ARG A 494 -27.93 0.03 -1.27
C ARG A 494 -26.41 0.08 -1.40
N LEU A 495 -25.67 -0.41 -0.41
CA LEU A 495 -24.21 -0.56 -0.50
C LEU A 495 -23.82 -1.53 -1.62
N ALA A 496 -24.51 -2.67 -1.74
CA ALA A 496 -24.25 -3.64 -2.79
C ALA A 496 -24.57 -3.09 -4.19
N GLU A 497 -25.67 -2.34 -4.36
CA GLU A 497 -26.05 -1.66 -5.61
C GLU A 497 -24.99 -0.61 -6.02
N ARG A 498 -24.46 0.17 -5.07
CA ARG A 498 -23.40 1.13 -5.33
C ARG A 498 -22.07 0.48 -5.71
N ALA A 499 -21.86 -0.76 -5.30
CA ALA A 499 -20.65 -1.55 -5.58
C ALA A 499 -20.81 -2.43 -6.84
N ALA A 500 -21.99 -2.52 -7.43
CA ALA A 500 -22.21 -3.32 -8.64
C ALA A 500 -21.47 -2.74 -9.84
#